data_04cf8261d72a826485f149332a80f552
#
_entry.id   04cf8261d72a826485f149332a80f552
#
_cell.length_a   1.000
_cell.length_b   1.000
_cell.length_c   1.000
_cell.angle_alpha   90.00
_cell.angle_beta   90.00
_cell.angle_gamma   90.00
#
_symmetry.space_group_name_H-M   'P 1'
#
loop_
_entity.id
_entity.type
_entity.pdbx_description
1 polymer ?
#
loop_
_entity_poly.entity_id
_entity_poly.type
_entity_poly.pdbx_seq_one_letter_code
_entity_poly.pdbx_strand_id
1 'polypeptide(L)'
;MACDFKCAFDRDDPRWERLNLPTHLFTVDYSDFEQEINQLRTYQGQSDVYVINATGTILAPTFGGGANSLVSEMLGDDAIISSDFGGNPPYQKMRELAEICFRHWIKQSNVLFVIGGKSNNTDIYETFRAIADGLRAHFAKHGPTPLFVVVGRGGPNLVRGMGAMRNTLEALGLPYRIFGFDSDISEVIRYAKSADAWMKSGGRQQLAGKLAKLSGVRMAAA
;
A
#
# COMPACT_ATOMS: atom_id res chain seq x y z
N MET A 1 -19.06 22.92 -17.77
CA MET A 1 -17.60 22.69 -17.71
C MET A 1 -17.39 21.33 -17.08
N ALA A 2 -16.70 20.39 -17.75
CA ALA A 2 -16.36 19.10 -17.17
C ALA A 2 -15.19 19.31 -16.21
N CYS A 3 -15.34 18.92 -14.94
CA CYS A 3 -14.29 19.04 -13.92
C CYS A 3 -13.37 17.80 -13.87
N ASP A 4 -13.85 16.70 -14.43
CA ASP A 4 -13.11 15.43 -14.54
C ASP A 4 -13.66 14.61 -15.70
N PHE A 5 -12.80 13.86 -16.39
CA PHE A 5 -13.22 12.89 -17.38
C PHE A 5 -12.23 11.73 -17.45
N LYS A 6 -12.76 10.54 -17.70
CA LYS A 6 -11.98 9.33 -17.96
C LYS A 6 -12.23 8.90 -19.40
N CYS A 7 -11.16 8.77 -20.18
CA CYS A 7 -11.21 8.23 -21.52
C CYS A 7 -10.55 6.84 -21.57
N ALA A 8 -11.16 5.92 -22.27
CA ALA A 8 -10.54 4.68 -22.68
C ALA A 8 -10.39 4.69 -24.21
N PHE A 9 -9.19 4.39 -24.68
CA PHE A 9 -8.90 4.31 -26.10
C PHE A 9 -8.70 2.83 -26.47
N ASP A 10 -9.45 2.34 -27.44
CA ASP A 10 -9.18 1.05 -28.06
C ASP A 10 -7.99 1.22 -29.00
N ARG A 11 -6.86 0.64 -28.65
CA ARG A 11 -5.60 0.78 -29.37
C ARG A 11 -5.67 0.24 -30.80
N ASP A 12 -6.52 -0.74 -31.03
CA ASP A 12 -6.64 -1.44 -32.30
C ASP A 12 -7.77 -0.87 -33.18
N ASP A 13 -8.43 0.21 -32.74
CA ASP A 13 -9.48 0.85 -33.50
C ASP A 13 -8.91 1.56 -34.76
N PRO A 14 -9.27 1.14 -35.97
CA PRO A 14 -8.73 1.72 -37.20
C PRO A 14 -9.07 3.21 -37.42
N ARG A 15 -9.91 3.78 -36.57
CA ARG A 15 -10.20 5.22 -36.61
C ARG A 15 -8.98 6.06 -36.18
N TRP A 16 -8.07 5.53 -35.38
CA TRP A 16 -6.86 6.25 -34.94
C TRP A 16 -5.96 6.64 -36.11
N GLU A 17 -5.82 5.77 -37.10
CA GLU A 17 -5.05 6.05 -38.32
C GLU A 17 -5.63 7.24 -39.12
N ARG A 18 -6.97 7.33 -39.19
CA ARG A 18 -7.66 8.41 -39.88
C ARG A 18 -7.55 9.76 -39.15
N LEU A 19 -7.47 9.73 -37.83
CA LEU A 19 -7.38 10.95 -36.99
C LEU A 19 -5.95 11.45 -36.86
N ASN A 20 -4.96 10.69 -37.33
CA ASN A 20 -3.52 11.00 -37.21
C ASN A 20 -3.14 11.45 -35.78
N LEU A 21 -3.73 10.80 -34.77
CA LEU A 21 -3.45 11.14 -33.38
C LEU A 21 -2.09 10.59 -32.98
N PRO A 22 -1.33 11.33 -32.16
CA PRO A 22 -0.05 10.89 -31.65
C PRO A 22 -0.25 9.77 -30.62
N THR A 23 -0.41 8.53 -31.11
CA THR A 23 -0.74 7.36 -30.29
C THR A 23 0.29 7.10 -29.19
N HIS A 24 1.54 7.55 -29.36
CA HIS A 24 2.58 7.48 -28.32
C HIS A 24 2.24 8.28 -27.06
N LEU A 25 1.36 9.29 -27.13
CA LEU A 25 0.88 10.02 -25.94
C LEU A 25 -0.10 9.20 -25.10
N PHE A 26 -0.62 8.12 -25.63
CA PHE A 26 -1.58 7.23 -24.97
C PHE A 26 -0.96 5.87 -24.60
N THR A 27 0.32 5.67 -24.87
CA THR A 27 1.07 4.49 -24.42
C THR A 27 1.61 4.77 -23.04
N VAL A 28 1.17 4.00 -22.06
CA VAL A 28 1.77 4.01 -20.72
C VAL A 28 2.82 2.90 -20.72
N ASP A 29 4.09 3.28 -20.56
CA ASP A 29 5.15 2.31 -20.29
C ASP A 29 5.05 1.92 -18.81
N TYR A 30 4.44 0.76 -18.57
CA TYR A 30 4.34 0.22 -17.22
C TYR A 30 5.69 -0.34 -16.77
N SER A 31 6.10 0.00 -15.56
CA SER A 31 7.19 -0.67 -14.87
C SER A 31 6.87 -2.16 -14.63
N ASP A 32 7.88 -2.99 -14.38
CA ASP A 32 7.67 -4.41 -14.06
C ASP A 32 6.69 -4.60 -12.88
N PHE A 33 6.79 -3.72 -11.87
CA PHE A 33 5.87 -3.69 -10.75
C PHE A 33 4.41 -3.47 -11.18
N GLU A 34 4.16 -2.45 -12.01
CA GLU A 34 2.82 -2.13 -12.50
C GLU A 34 2.28 -3.23 -13.42
N GLN A 35 3.13 -3.85 -14.22
CA GLN A 35 2.77 -5.00 -15.06
C GLN A 35 2.34 -6.19 -14.21
N GLU A 36 3.08 -6.54 -13.15
CA GLU A 36 2.71 -7.63 -12.25
C GLU A 36 1.37 -7.37 -11.55
N ILE A 37 1.12 -6.16 -11.07
CA ILE A 37 -0.17 -5.78 -10.48
C ILE A 37 -1.30 -5.88 -11.51
N ASN A 38 -1.07 -5.42 -12.73
CA ASN A 38 -2.05 -5.47 -13.82
C ASN A 38 -2.48 -6.91 -14.17
N GLN A 39 -1.60 -7.89 -14.01
CA GLN A 39 -1.93 -9.32 -14.20
C GLN A 39 -2.98 -9.83 -13.20
N LEU A 40 -3.13 -9.15 -12.05
CA LEU A 40 -4.13 -9.48 -11.04
C LEU A 40 -5.49 -8.81 -11.27
N ARG A 41 -5.70 -8.12 -12.40
CA ARG A 41 -7.00 -7.53 -12.72
C ARG A 41 -8.06 -8.61 -12.88
N THR A 42 -9.10 -8.50 -12.06
CA THR A 42 -10.25 -9.39 -12.06
C THR A 42 -11.52 -8.58 -11.88
N TYR A 43 -12.67 -9.22 -12.08
CA TYR A 43 -13.97 -8.57 -11.89
C TYR A 43 -14.15 -8.01 -10.47
N GLN A 44 -13.69 -8.71 -9.46
CA GLN A 44 -13.85 -8.30 -8.06
C GLN A 44 -12.57 -7.69 -7.51
N GLY A 45 -12.69 -6.50 -6.95
CA GLY A 45 -11.61 -5.74 -6.37
C GLY A 45 -10.78 -4.99 -7.42
N GLN A 46 -10.37 -3.81 -7.05
CA GLN A 46 -9.50 -2.95 -7.86
C GLN A 46 -8.04 -3.35 -7.70
N SER A 47 -7.25 -3.08 -8.72
CA SER A 47 -5.80 -3.27 -8.73
C SER A 47 -5.15 -2.16 -9.58
N ASP A 48 -5.63 -0.93 -9.38
CA ASP A 48 -5.07 0.23 -10.06
C ASP A 48 -3.85 0.72 -9.27
N VAL A 49 -2.73 0.87 -9.97
CA VAL A 49 -1.47 1.31 -9.35
C VAL A 49 -0.62 2.07 -10.35
N TYR A 50 0.08 3.08 -9.85
CA TYR A 50 1.09 3.84 -10.58
C TYR A 50 2.25 4.15 -9.64
N VAL A 51 3.48 4.06 -10.13
CA VAL A 51 4.66 4.54 -9.40
C VAL A 51 4.70 6.06 -9.49
N ILE A 52 4.61 6.75 -8.34
CA ILE A 52 4.75 8.20 -8.24
C ILE A 52 6.24 8.57 -8.20
N ASN A 53 6.94 8.00 -7.22
CA ASN A 53 8.35 8.28 -7.01
C ASN A 53 9.08 7.00 -6.57
N ALA A 54 9.89 6.44 -7.46
CA ALA A 54 10.67 5.23 -7.17
C ALA A 54 11.71 5.41 -6.04
N THR A 55 12.01 6.65 -5.64
CA THR A 55 12.88 6.98 -4.52
C THR A 55 12.13 7.41 -3.26
N GLY A 56 10.80 7.41 -3.30
CA GLY A 56 9.94 7.67 -2.15
C GLY A 56 10.18 6.70 -1.00
N THR A 57 9.72 7.06 0.18
CA THR A 57 9.95 6.30 1.41
C THR A 57 8.69 5.86 2.13
N ILE A 58 7.51 6.24 1.61
CA ILE A 58 6.20 5.81 2.12
C ILE A 58 5.54 4.90 1.10
N LEU A 59 5.43 3.61 1.43
CA LEU A 59 4.65 2.65 0.66
C LEU A 59 3.19 2.71 1.13
N ALA A 60 2.31 3.22 0.28
CA ALA A 60 0.92 3.51 0.65
C ALA A 60 -0.10 2.65 -0.13
N PRO A 61 -0.35 1.39 0.24
CA PRO A 61 -1.52 0.65 -0.23
C PRO A 61 -2.81 1.37 0.21
N THR A 62 -3.52 1.93 -0.76
CA THR A 62 -4.70 2.76 -0.54
C THR A 62 -5.96 2.05 -1.03
N PHE A 63 -7.09 2.33 -0.40
CA PHE A 63 -8.38 1.71 -0.69
C PHE A 63 -9.45 2.77 -0.92
N GLY A 64 -9.90 2.88 -2.16
CA GLY A 64 -10.89 3.85 -2.62
C GLY A 64 -10.24 5.06 -3.31
N GLY A 65 -10.73 5.36 -4.53
CA GLY A 65 -10.15 6.39 -5.40
C GLY A 65 -10.08 7.78 -4.76
N GLY A 66 -11.13 8.19 -4.02
CA GLY A 66 -11.13 9.47 -3.31
C GLY A 66 -10.07 9.55 -2.19
N ALA A 67 -9.89 8.46 -1.45
CA ALA A 67 -8.83 8.36 -0.45
C ALA A 67 -7.45 8.40 -1.12
N ASN A 68 -7.29 7.68 -2.24
CA ASN A 68 -6.04 7.64 -3.00
C ASN A 68 -5.64 9.03 -3.53
N SER A 69 -6.58 9.79 -4.07
CA SER A 69 -6.30 11.15 -4.56
C SER A 69 -5.76 12.05 -3.45
N LEU A 70 -6.43 12.04 -2.28
CA LEU A 70 -5.99 12.83 -1.13
C LEU A 70 -4.63 12.37 -0.59
N VAL A 71 -4.41 11.06 -0.50
CA VAL A 71 -3.13 10.48 -0.04
C VAL A 71 -2.00 10.87 -0.98
N SER A 72 -2.18 10.72 -2.28
CA SER A 72 -1.17 11.04 -3.29
C SER A 72 -0.83 12.53 -3.28
N GLU A 73 -1.84 13.40 -3.16
CA GLU A 73 -1.63 14.86 -3.08
C GLU A 73 -0.87 15.25 -1.80
N MET A 74 -1.28 14.75 -0.63
CA MET A 74 -0.68 15.15 0.64
C MET A 74 0.69 14.54 0.89
N LEU A 75 0.97 13.34 0.38
CA LEU A 75 2.28 12.71 0.50
C LEU A 75 3.28 13.29 -0.51
N GLY A 76 2.82 13.62 -1.72
CA GLY A 76 3.70 14.12 -2.79
C GLY A 76 4.84 13.16 -3.08
N ASP A 77 6.05 13.69 -3.17
CA ASP A 77 7.27 12.93 -3.50
C ASP A 77 7.71 11.93 -2.42
N ASP A 78 7.13 11.96 -1.22
CA ASP A 78 7.37 10.94 -0.20
C ASP A 78 6.68 9.61 -0.54
N ALA A 79 5.61 9.63 -1.37
CA ALA A 79 4.87 8.44 -1.78
C ALA A 79 5.63 7.66 -2.86
N ILE A 80 5.74 6.34 -2.69
CA ILE A 80 6.28 5.45 -3.73
C ILE A 80 5.23 5.21 -4.81
N ILE A 81 4.01 4.89 -4.40
CA ILE A 81 2.91 4.50 -5.30
C ILE A 81 1.64 5.30 -5.01
N SER A 82 0.85 5.51 -6.05
CA SER A 82 -0.57 5.79 -6.02
C SER A 82 -1.31 4.49 -6.30
N SER A 83 -2.27 4.11 -5.47
CA SER A 83 -2.97 2.85 -5.65
C SER A 83 -4.42 2.90 -5.20
N ASP A 84 -5.28 2.15 -5.89
CA ASP A 84 -6.62 1.83 -5.39
C ASP A 84 -6.83 0.31 -5.41
N PHE A 85 -6.85 -0.28 -4.22
CA PHE A 85 -7.11 -1.69 -3.97
C PHE A 85 -8.49 -1.92 -3.34
N GLY A 86 -9.43 -1.00 -3.56
CA GLY A 86 -10.80 -1.07 -3.08
C GLY A 86 -11.66 -2.11 -3.80
N GLY A 87 -12.99 -1.96 -3.68
CA GLY A 87 -13.94 -2.84 -4.38
C GLY A 87 -14.02 -4.26 -3.83
N ASN A 88 -13.79 -4.43 -2.53
CA ASN A 88 -13.88 -5.71 -1.83
C ASN A 88 -13.05 -6.85 -2.47
N PRO A 89 -11.72 -6.69 -2.62
CA PRO A 89 -10.87 -7.73 -3.18
C PRO A 89 -10.95 -9.01 -2.34
N PRO A 90 -11.01 -10.20 -2.97
CA PRO A 90 -10.88 -11.46 -2.25
C PRO A 90 -9.55 -11.55 -1.52
N TYR A 91 -9.51 -12.31 -0.43
CA TYR A 91 -8.29 -12.52 0.37
C TYR A 91 -7.08 -12.87 -0.49
N GLN A 92 -7.21 -13.83 -1.40
CA GLN A 92 -6.10 -14.29 -2.23
C GLN A 92 -5.54 -13.15 -3.10
N LYS A 93 -6.41 -12.42 -3.79
CA LYS A 93 -5.99 -11.25 -4.59
C LYS A 93 -5.27 -10.20 -3.75
N MET A 94 -5.86 -9.84 -2.59
CA MET A 94 -5.24 -8.85 -1.71
C MET A 94 -3.89 -9.32 -1.16
N ARG A 95 -3.75 -10.62 -0.90
CA ARG A 95 -2.51 -11.23 -0.46
C ARG A 95 -1.42 -11.12 -1.53
N GLU A 96 -1.73 -11.44 -2.77
CA GLU A 96 -0.82 -11.33 -3.91
C GLU A 96 -0.43 -9.88 -4.19
N LEU A 97 -1.39 -8.94 -4.17
CA LEU A 97 -1.12 -7.51 -4.26
C LEU A 97 -0.12 -7.04 -3.19
N ALA A 98 -0.34 -7.45 -1.94
CA ALA A 98 0.56 -7.10 -0.83
C ALA A 98 1.96 -7.71 -1.02
N GLU A 99 2.08 -8.95 -1.45
CA GLU A 99 3.36 -9.62 -1.70
C GLU A 99 4.16 -8.95 -2.82
N ILE A 100 3.50 -8.53 -3.90
CA ILE A 100 4.13 -7.77 -4.99
C ILE A 100 4.64 -6.43 -4.46
N CYS A 101 3.78 -5.66 -3.76
CA CYS A 101 4.17 -4.39 -3.15
C CYS A 101 5.37 -4.54 -2.21
N PHE A 102 5.38 -5.57 -1.37
CA PHE A 102 6.46 -5.79 -0.41
C PHE A 102 7.76 -6.22 -1.08
N ARG A 103 7.69 -7.09 -2.09
CA ARG A 103 8.87 -7.54 -2.82
C ARG A 103 9.59 -6.39 -3.53
N HIS A 104 8.84 -5.49 -4.15
CA HIS A 104 9.43 -4.36 -4.88
C HIS A 104 9.88 -3.22 -3.96
N TRP A 105 9.10 -2.88 -2.91
CA TRP A 105 9.24 -1.58 -2.28
C TRP A 105 9.54 -1.58 -0.78
N ILE A 106 9.24 -2.66 -0.03
CA ILE A 106 9.33 -2.61 1.43
C ILE A 106 10.74 -2.35 1.95
N LYS A 107 11.76 -2.83 1.23
CA LYS A 107 13.18 -2.70 1.64
C LYS A 107 13.63 -1.24 1.73
N GLN A 108 13.16 -0.38 0.85
CA GLN A 108 13.47 1.05 0.86
C GLN A 108 12.51 1.87 1.72
N SER A 109 11.32 1.32 2.00
CA SER A 109 10.29 2.04 2.75
C SER A 109 10.69 2.28 4.19
N ASN A 110 10.42 3.48 4.66
CA ASN A 110 10.42 3.83 6.08
C ASN A 110 9.06 3.54 6.72
N VAL A 111 7.98 3.80 5.95
CA VAL A 111 6.61 3.64 6.43
C VAL A 111 5.83 2.76 5.46
N LEU A 112 5.14 1.74 6.02
CA LEU A 112 4.03 1.07 5.36
C LEU A 112 2.74 1.76 5.82
N PHE A 113 2.05 2.38 4.89
CA PHE A 113 0.87 3.19 5.16
C PHE A 113 -0.39 2.55 4.56
N VAL A 114 -1.10 1.73 5.34
CA VAL A 114 -2.33 1.06 4.92
C VAL A 114 -3.51 1.99 5.22
N ILE A 115 -4.07 2.62 4.20
CA ILE A 115 -5.06 3.69 4.35
C ILE A 115 -6.23 3.51 3.41
N GLY A 116 -7.39 4.02 3.80
CA GLY A 116 -8.57 4.08 2.94
C GLY A 116 -9.71 4.83 3.61
N GLY A 117 -10.73 5.12 2.83
CA GLY A 117 -11.96 5.70 3.32
C GLY A 117 -12.78 4.74 4.18
N LYS A 118 -13.89 5.25 4.71
CA LYS A 118 -14.92 4.42 5.35
C LYS A 118 -15.65 3.62 4.27
N SER A 119 -15.44 2.32 4.26
CA SER A 119 -16.08 1.42 3.29
C SER A 119 -17.39 0.89 3.83
N ASN A 120 -18.38 0.73 2.96
CA ASN A 120 -19.64 0.07 3.28
C ASN A 120 -19.71 -1.38 2.76
N ASN A 121 -18.86 -1.74 1.80
CA ASN A 121 -18.93 -3.03 1.10
C ASN A 121 -17.64 -3.87 1.17
N THR A 122 -16.53 -3.32 1.67
CA THR A 122 -15.26 -4.05 1.76
C THR A 122 -15.09 -4.67 3.13
N ASP A 123 -14.82 -5.97 3.19
CA ASP A 123 -14.48 -6.66 4.42
C ASP A 123 -13.07 -6.27 4.87
N ILE A 124 -12.98 -5.46 5.94
CA ILE A 124 -11.70 -4.97 6.45
C ILE A 124 -10.87 -6.10 7.08
N TYR A 125 -11.52 -7.10 7.67
CA TYR A 125 -10.81 -8.24 8.22
C TYR A 125 -10.08 -9.03 7.14
N GLU A 126 -10.75 -9.34 6.03
CA GLU A 126 -10.14 -10.11 4.94
C GLU A 126 -8.97 -9.34 4.30
N THR A 127 -9.13 -8.04 4.07
CA THR A 127 -8.05 -7.22 3.48
C THR A 127 -6.87 -7.06 4.44
N PHE A 128 -7.11 -6.79 5.72
CA PHE A 128 -6.04 -6.63 6.70
C PHE A 128 -5.34 -7.94 7.02
N ARG A 129 -6.07 -9.05 7.10
CA ARG A 129 -5.48 -10.39 7.25
C ARG A 129 -4.56 -10.72 6.09
N ALA A 130 -4.99 -10.45 4.86
CA ALA A 130 -4.19 -10.69 3.67
C ALA A 130 -2.88 -9.90 3.68
N ILE A 131 -2.93 -8.60 4.03
CA ILE A 131 -1.74 -7.75 4.16
C ILE A 131 -0.83 -8.25 5.30
N ALA A 132 -1.40 -8.58 6.45
CA ALA A 132 -0.68 -9.07 7.62
C ALA A 132 0.06 -10.39 7.32
N ASP A 133 -0.61 -11.32 6.65
CA ASP A 133 -0.02 -12.59 6.25
C ASP A 133 1.05 -12.41 5.16
N GLY A 134 0.86 -11.46 4.23
CA GLY A 134 1.86 -11.05 3.25
C GLY A 134 3.13 -10.51 3.93
N LEU A 135 2.95 -9.68 4.94
CA LEU A 135 4.07 -9.12 5.70
C LEU A 135 4.83 -10.19 6.48
N ARG A 136 4.13 -11.13 7.13
CA ARG A 136 4.76 -12.29 7.79
C ARG A 136 5.58 -13.13 6.81
N ALA A 137 5.02 -13.47 5.66
CA ALA A 137 5.70 -14.26 4.65
C ALA A 137 6.94 -13.54 4.10
N HIS A 138 6.84 -12.23 3.85
CA HIS A 138 7.97 -11.42 3.43
C HIS A 138 9.10 -11.46 4.45
N PHE A 139 8.78 -11.22 5.74
CA PHE A 139 9.78 -11.24 6.83
C PHE A 139 10.37 -12.63 7.06
N ALA A 140 9.59 -13.69 6.92
CA ALA A 140 10.08 -15.07 7.01
C ALA A 140 11.08 -15.40 5.90
N LYS A 141 10.85 -14.89 4.69
CA LYS A 141 11.67 -15.16 3.51
C LYS A 141 12.92 -14.27 3.42
N HIS A 142 12.79 -12.98 3.75
CA HIS A 142 13.81 -11.96 3.49
C HIS A 142 14.45 -11.38 4.75
N GLY A 143 13.98 -11.82 5.93
CA GLY A 143 14.40 -11.28 7.21
C GLY A 143 13.71 -9.97 7.59
N PRO A 144 13.94 -9.48 8.82
CA PRO A 144 13.30 -8.28 9.34
C PRO A 144 13.80 -7.03 8.65
N THR A 145 12.87 -6.17 8.24
CA THR A 145 13.14 -4.85 7.67
C THR A 145 12.68 -3.78 8.65
N PRO A 146 13.50 -2.75 8.97
CA PRO A 146 13.07 -1.65 9.83
C PRO A 146 11.99 -0.82 9.12
N LEU A 147 10.78 -0.90 9.65
CA LEU A 147 9.57 -0.36 9.06
C LEU A 147 8.64 0.17 10.16
N PHE A 148 8.10 1.37 9.99
CA PHE A 148 7.00 1.86 10.82
C PHE A 148 5.67 1.59 10.08
N VAL A 149 4.65 1.09 10.79
CA VAL A 149 3.37 0.77 10.15
C VAL A 149 2.27 1.70 10.65
N VAL A 150 1.64 2.41 9.73
CA VAL A 150 0.49 3.28 10.00
C VAL A 150 -0.74 2.70 9.30
N VAL A 151 -1.81 2.53 10.05
CA VAL A 151 -3.06 1.96 9.55
C VAL A 151 -4.22 2.90 9.86
N GLY A 152 -5.02 3.24 8.87
CA GLY A 152 -6.20 4.08 9.04
C GLY A 152 -7.28 3.73 8.02
N ARG A 153 -8.35 3.07 8.48
CA ARG A 153 -9.48 2.68 7.63
C ARG A 153 -10.73 2.41 8.45
N GLY A 154 -11.90 2.55 7.84
CA GLY A 154 -13.18 2.20 8.42
C GLY A 154 -13.97 1.22 7.54
N GLY A 155 -14.85 0.41 8.15
CA GLY A 155 -15.75 -0.46 7.43
C GLY A 155 -16.13 -1.75 8.17
N PRO A 156 -16.82 -2.68 7.48
CA PRO A 156 -17.23 -3.96 8.06
C PRO A 156 -16.07 -4.75 8.64
N ASN A 157 -16.29 -5.42 9.75
CA ASN A 157 -15.32 -6.27 10.46
C ASN A 157 -14.02 -5.54 10.90
N LEU A 158 -14.05 -4.18 11.02
CA LEU A 158 -12.89 -3.36 11.37
C LEU A 158 -12.17 -3.84 12.63
N VAL A 159 -12.89 -4.06 13.73
CA VAL A 159 -12.28 -4.44 15.03
C VAL A 159 -11.49 -5.74 14.90
N ARG A 160 -12.05 -6.72 14.21
CA ARG A 160 -11.38 -7.98 13.95
C ARG A 160 -10.17 -7.82 13.04
N GLY A 161 -10.28 -6.97 12.01
CA GLY A 161 -9.17 -6.64 11.12
C GLY A 161 -8.02 -5.93 11.83
N MET A 162 -8.34 -4.95 12.68
CA MET A 162 -7.35 -4.26 13.52
C MET A 162 -6.63 -5.22 14.46
N GLY A 163 -7.35 -6.19 15.05
CA GLY A 163 -6.77 -7.24 15.89
C GLY A 163 -5.77 -8.11 15.12
N ALA A 164 -6.13 -8.57 13.92
CA ALA A 164 -5.25 -9.37 13.07
C ALA A 164 -3.96 -8.61 12.69
N MET A 165 -4.10 -7.34 12.31
CA MET A 165 -2.96 -6.47 11.99
C MET A 165 -2.07 -6.25 13.21
N ARG A 166 -2.65 -5.86 14.36
CA ARG A 166 -1.92 -5.65 15.63
C ARG A 166 -1.11 -6.87 16.02
N ASN A 167 -1.74 -8.04 16.10
CA ASN A 167 -1.07 -9.28 16.49
C ASN A 167 0.12 -9.59 15.58
N THR A 168 0.00 -9.30 14.30
CA THR A 168 1.10 -9.49 13.35
C THR A 168 2.24 -8.53 13.60
N LEU A 169 1.94 -7.25 13.76
CA LEU A 169 2.95 -6.22 13.96
C LEU A 169 3.71 -6.40 15.28
N GLU A 170 3.01 -6.80 16.34
CA GLU A 170 3.61 -7.15 17.63
C GLU A 170 4.52 -8.39 17.52
N ALA A 171 4.04 -9.44 16.82
CA ALA A 171 4.83 -10.64 16.59
C ALA A 171 6.10 -10.39 15.77
N LEU A 172 6.06 -9.42 14.85
CA LEU A 172 7.22 -9.01 14.06
C LEU A 172 8.11 -7.98 14.77
N GLY A 173 7.68 -7.42 15.91
CA GLY A 173 8.42 -6.40 16.66
C GLY A 173 8.45 -5.03 15.98
N LEU A 174 7.48 -4.76 15.10
CA LEU A 174 7.39 -3.51 14.37
C LEU A 174 6.65 -2.43 15.16
N PRO A 175 7.13 -1.19 15.18
CA PRO A 175 6.37 -0.06 15.70
C PRO A 175 5.18 0.23 14.77
N TYR A 176 4.05 0.56 15.36
CA TYR A 176 2.85 0.85 14.60
C TYR A 176 1.93 1.87 15.27
N ARG A 177 1.07 2.47 14.48
CA ARG A 177 -0.10 3.22 14.92
C ARG A 177 -1.32 2.79 14.11
N ILE A 178 -2.37 2.34 14.80
CA ILE A 178 -3.66 2.01 14.19
C ILE A 178 -4.67 3.06 14.63
N PHE A 179 -5.28 3.72 13.65
CA PHE A 179 -6.31 4.72 13.83
C PHE A 179 -7.70 4.09 13.70
N GLY A 180 -8.62 4.53 14.51
CA GLY A 180 -9.98 4.03 14.53
C GLY A 180 -10.88 4.66 13.45
N PHE A 181 -12.15 4.25 13.49
CA PHE A 181 -13.17 4.65 12.53
C PHE A 181 -13.43 6.18 12.46
N ASP A 182 -13.26 6.88 13.59
CA ASP A 182 -13.55 8.32 13.70
C ASP A 182 -12.36 9.22 13.39
N SER A 183 -11.24 8.65 12.99
CA SER A 183 -10.06 9.44 12.66
C SER A 183 -10.23 10.16 11.32
N ASP A 184 -9.84 11.42 11.27
CA ASP A 184 -9.76 12.19 10.03
C ASP A 184 -8.60 11.66 9.16
N ILE A 185 -8.89 11.42 7.89
CA ILE A 185 -7.90 10.85 6.96
C ILE A 185 -6.67 11.76 6.80
N SER A 186 -6.85 13.07 6.81
CA SER A 186 -5.75 14.04 6.68
C SER A 186 -4.84 14.03 7.90
N GLU A 187 -5.38 13.78 9.09
CA GLU A 187 -4.57 13.62 10.31
C GLU A 187 -3.74 12.34 10.25
N VAL A 188 -4.33 11.25 9.77
CA VAL A 188 -3.62 9.98 9.61
C VAL A 188 -2.47 10.12 8.61
N ILE A 189 -2.69 10.86 7.50
CA ILE A 189 -1.65 11.14 6.51
C ILE A 189 -0.52 11.98 7.13
N ARG A 190 -0.85 13.05 7.87
CA ARG A 190 0.15 13.86 8.56
C ARG A 190 0.96 13.05 9.57
N TYR A 191 0.32 12.10 10.26
CA TYR A 191 1.01 11.20 11.16
C TYR A 191 1.99 10.28 10.41
N ALA A 192 1.60 9.74 9.26
CA ALA A 192 2.49 8.91 8.43
C ALA A 192 3.72 9.70 7.96
N LYS A 193 3.56 10.97 7.56
CA LYS A 193 4.69 11.86 7.24
C LYS A 193 5.60 12.11 8.44
N SER A 194 5.02 12.31 9.62
CA SER A 194 5.80 12.49 10.86
C SER A 194 6.58 11.22 11.22
N ALA A 195 6.00 10.05 11.03
CA ALA A 195 6.68 8.78 11.23
C ALA A 195 7.84 8.60 10.24
N ASP A 196 7.66 8.97 8.97
CA ASP A 196 8.72 8.94 7.97
C ASP A 196 9.86 9.91 8.30
N ALA A 197 9.55 11.13 8.73
CA ALA A 197 10.53 12.10 9.18
C ALA A 197 11.35 11.59 10.38
N TRP A 198 10.69 10.94 11.35
CA TRP A 198 11.37 10.28 12.45
C TRP A 198 12.28 9.14 11.97
N MET A 199 11.83 8.32 11.04
CA MET A 199 12.63 7.25 10.44
C MET A 199 13.87 7.81 9.72
N LYS A 200 13.73 8.91 8.99
CA LYS A 200 14.83 9.61 8.31
C LYS A 200 15.83 10.22 9.30
N SER A 201 15.40 10.68 10.48
CA SER A 201 16.23 11.30 11.51
C SER A 201 16.99 10.32 12.42
N GLY A 202 17.05 9.04 12.06
CA GLY A 202 17.77 8.01 12.83
C GLY A 202 16.89 6.90 13.41
N GLY A 203 15.57 7.05 13.37
CA GLY A 203 14.63 6.04 13.84
C GLY A 203 14.80 4.70 13.12
N ARG A 204 15.14 4.73 11.81
CA ARG A 204 15.40 3.52 11.03
C ARG A 204 16.58 2.70 11.57
N GLN A 205 17.69 3.35 11.96
CA GLN A 205 18.84 2.67 12.53
C GLN A 205 18.54 2.11 13.93
N GLN A 206 17.83 2.89 14.76
CA GLN A 206 17.40 2.43 16.09
C GLN A 206 16.52 1.18 15.97
N LEU A 207 15.58 1.18 15.04
CA LEU A 207 14.69 0.04 14.81
C LEU A 207 15.44 -1.16 14.24
N ALA A 208 16.36 -0.97 13.31
CA ALA A 208 17.23 -2.03 12.79
C ALA A 208 18.00 -2.74 13.91
N GLY A 209 18.60 -1.97 14.84
CA GLY A 209 19.29 -2.51 16.01
C GLY A 209 18.38 -3.31 16.95
N LYS A 210 17.13 -2.83 17.15
CA LYS A 210 16.12 -3.54 17.94
C LYS A 210 15.70 -4.87 17.29
N LEU A 211 15.43 -4.86 16.01
CA LEU A 211 15.02 -6.06 15.26
C LEU A 211 16.14 -7.12 15.19
N ALA A 212 17.39 -6.70 15.03
CA ALA A 212 18.53 -7.61 15.06
C ALA A 212 18.65 -8.33 16.41
N LYS A 213 18.45 -7.62 17.52
CA LYS A 213 18.45 -8.23 18.88
C LYS A 213 17.30 -9.24 19.04
N LEU A 214 16.11 -8.92 18.59
CA LEU A 214 14.95 -9.83 18.64
C LEU A 214 15.16 -11.10 17.81
N SER A 215 15.77 -10.97 16.64
CA SER A 215 16.10 -12.11 15.78
C SER A 215 17.19 -12.99 16.39
N GLY A 216 18.23 -12.41 17.01
CA GLY A 216 19.28 -13.12 17.70
C GLY A 216 18.76 -13.93 18.91
N VAL A 217 17.84 -13.36 19.68
CA VAL A 217 17.18 -14.05 20.80
C VAL A 217 16.33 -15.25 20.32
N ARG A 218 15.62 -15.10 19.20
CA ARG A 218 14.82 -16.20 18.63
C ARG A 218 15.67 -17.35 18.09
N MET A 219 16.83 -17.07 17.49
CA MET A 219 17.77 -18.12 17.03
C MET A 219 18.46 -18.84 18.19
N ALA A 220 18.65 -18.19 19.32
CA ALA A 220 19.24 -18.81 20.52
C ALA A 220 18.23 -19.63 21.34
N ALA A 221 16.92 -19.48 21.08
CA ALA A 221 15.84 -20.19 21.76
C ALA A 221 15.24 -21.35 20.94
N ALA A 222 15.70 -21.55 19.71
CA ALA A 222 15.30 -22.63 18.80
C ALA A 222 16.38 -23.70 18.70
#